data_718d6646db15012e3d07903211ac0d5b
#
_entry.id   718d6646db15012e3d07903211ac0d5b
#
_cell.length_a   1.000
_cell.length_b   1.000
_cell.length_c   1.000
_cell.angle_alpha   90.00
_cell.angle_beta   90.00
_cell.angle_gamma   90.00
#
_symmetry.space_group_name_H-M   'P 1'
#
loop_
_entity.id
_entity.type
_entity.pdbx_description
1 polymer ?
#
loop_
_entity_poly.entity_id
_entity_poly.type
_entity_poly.pdbx_seq_one_letter_code
_entity_poly.pdbx_strand_id
1 'polypeptide(L)'
;MVTIFLAQGFEEMEALAPLDLLRRAGIPVQTAAVTDSPLPADEQAADRLVVTGSHGVRFVCDLAAEQMTEEQMQMLVLPGGMPGTKHLGSSPLVDRWLRYAQQKGVFIGAICAAPSVLGEKGMLQDRSATAFPGFEPKGAICTGQGVVRDGQYITAKGAGVCIEFGLELVSCLAGEATARQIKEEIQCQR
;
A
#
# COMPACT_ATOMS: atom_id res chain seq x y z
N MET A 1 -11.21 -8.40 -0.59
CA MET A 1 -10.45 -7.89 0.56
C MET A 1 -9.23 -7.11 0.07
N VAL A 2 -9.02 -5.90 0.53
CA VAL A 2 -7.77 -5.13 0.35
C VAL A 2 -6.92 -5.30 1.60
N THR A 3 -5.60 -5.43 1.46
CA THR A 3 -4.67 -5.43 2.60
C THR A 3 -3.64 -4.33 2.44
N ILE A 4 -3.52 -3.46 3.44
CA ILE A 4 -2.47 -2.43 3.52
C ILE A 4 -1.41 -2.93 4.49
N PHE A 5 -0.18 -3.12 4.00
CA PHE A 5 0.95 -3.52 4.83
C PHE A 5 1.53 -2.33 5.59
N LEU A 6 1.64 -2.43 6.90
CA LEU A 6 2.25 -1.41 7.74
C LEU A 6 3.47 -1.98 8.46
N ALA A 7 4.63 -1.36 8.27
CA ALA A 7 5.86 -1.64 8.99
C ALA A 7 6.30 -0.41 9.78
N GLN A 8 7.14 -0.58 10.80
CA GLN A 8 7.67 0.55 11.59
C GLN A 8 8.30 1.60 10.69
N GLY A 9 7.87 2.86 10.83
CA GLY A 9 8.29 3.98 9.99
C GLY A 9 7.52 4.10 8.66
N PHE A 10 6.30 3.55 8.57
CA PHE A 10 5.41 3.83 7.44
C PHE A 10 5.02 5.32 7.40
N GLU A 11 4.66 5.85 6.25
CA GLU A 11 4.16 7.24 6.14
C GLU A 11 2.64 7.26 6.39
N GLU A 12 2.21 8.08 7.34
CA GLU A 12 0.87 8.07 7.90
C GLU A 12 -0.21 8.45 6.88
N MET A 13 -0.01 9.52 6.11
CA MET A 13 -0.99 9.99 5.12
C MET A 13 -1.15 8.97 3.98
N GLU A 14 -0.04 8.36 3.58
CA GLU A 14 0.00 7.40 2.48
C GLU A 14 -0.70 6.07 2.82
N ALA A 15 -0.78 5.74 4.10
CA ALA A 15 -1.52 4.58 4.60
C ALA A 15 -2.98 4.91 4.90
N LEU A 16 -3.23 6.01 5.63
CA LEU A 16 -4.55 6.28 6.21
C LEU A 16 -5.52 6.92 5.21
N ALA A 17 -5.04 7.71 4.25
CA ALA A 17 -5.92 8.27 3.23
C ALA A 17 -6.52 7.17 2.32
N PRO A 18 -5.73 6.24 1.74
CA PRO A 18 -6.31 5.10 1.01
C PRO A 18 -7.21 4.22 1.87
N LEU A 19 -6.85 3.97 3.14
CA LEU A 19 -7.68 3.20 4.08
C LEU A 19 -9.07 3.80 4.25
N ASP A 20 -9.13 5.12 4.52
CA ASP A 20 -10.40 5.84 4.71
C ASP A 20 -11.24 5.81 3.43
N LEU A 21 -10.63 6.09 2.27
CA LEU A 21 -11.34 6.14 0.98
C LEU A 21 -11.90 4.77 0.57
N LEU A 22 -11.14 3.70 0.77
CA LEU A 22 -11.61 2.34 0.53
C LEU A 22 -12.77 1.97 1.46
N ARG A 23 -12.71 2.34 2.74
CA ARG A 23 -13.80 2.13 3.69
C ARG A 23 -15.05 2.91 3.33
N ARG A 24 -14.93 4.16 2.88
CA ARG A 24 -16.05 4.98 2.35
C ARG A 24 -16.71 4.31 1.14
N ALA A 25 -15.94 3.66 0.29
CA ALA A 25 -16.45 2.90 -0.86
C ALA A 25 -17.17 1.59 -0.46
N GLY A 26 -17.24 1.24 0.82
CA GLY A 26 -17.77 -0.05 1.28
C GLY A 26 -16.88 -1.23 0.90
N ILE A 27 -15.63 -0.99 0.50
CA ILE A 27 -14.68 -2.04 0.13
C ILE A 27 -14.09 -2.63 1.41
N PRO A 28 -14.16 -3.97 1.61
CA PRO A 28 -13.51 -4.62 2.74
C PRO A 28 -12.00 -4.40 2.71
N VAL A 29 -11.46 -3.73 3.73
CA VAL A 29 -10.03 -3.42 3.86
C VAL A 29 -9.53 -3.71 5.26
N GLN A 30 -8.35 -4.28 5.35
CA GLN A 30 -7.63 -4.57 6.58
C GLN A 30 -6.21 -4.01 6.51
N THR A 31 -5.66 -3.70 7.69
CA THR A 31 -4.27 -3.31 7.86
C THR A 31 -3.50 -4.46 8.48
N ALA A 32 -2.33 -4.78 7.92
CA ALA A 32 -1.51 -5.89 8.36
C ALA A 32 -0.16 -5.39 8.89
N ALA A 33 0.11 -5.64 10.18
CA ALA A 33 1.39 -5.32 10.80
C ALA A 33 2.49 -6.25 10.27
N VAL A 34 3.54 -5.67 9.70
CA VAL A 34 4.75 -6.39 9.27
C VAL A 34 5.84 -6.14 10.30
N THR A 35 6.27 -7.20 10.98
CA THR A 35 7.32 -7.16 12.00
C THR A 35 8.55 -7.94 11.56
N ASP A 36 9.74 -7.42 11.89
CA ASP A 36 11.02 -8.00 11.44
C ASP A 36 11.44 -9.27 12.22
N SER A 37 10.72 -9.60 13.28
CA SER A 37 11.01 -10.75 14.14
C SER A 37 9.74 -11.49 14.51
N PRO A 38 9.81 -12.83 14.64
CA PRO A 38 8.79 -13.57 15.36
C PRO A 38 8.70 -12.98 16.77
N LEU A 39 7.53 -12.49 17.13
CA LEU A 39 7.32 -11.86 18.42
C LEU A 39 7.48 -12.90 19.54
N PRO A 40 8.11 -12.56 20.68
CA PRO A 40 8.18 -13.43 21.83
C PRO A 40 6.79 -13.96 22.22
N ALA A 41 6.69 -15.20 22.64
CA ALA A 41 5.42 -15.85 22.94
C ALA A 41 4.65 -15.19 24.10
N ASP A 42 5.32 -14.36 24.88
CA ASP A 42 4.86 -13.69 26.09
C ASP A 42 4.43 -12.21 25.87
N GLU A 43 4.64 -11.62 24.70
CA GLU A 43 4.08 -10.30 24.39
C GLU A 43 2.57 -10.37 24.25
N GLN A 44 1.86 -9.41 24.88
CA GLN A 44 0.41 -9.33 24.74
C GLN A 44 0.04 -9.14 23.27
N ALA A 45 -0.91 -9.90 22.78
CA ALA A 45 -1.32 -9.90 21.36
C ALA A 45 -1.66 -8.50 20.82
N ALA A 46 -2.10 -7.58 21.68
CA ALA A 46 -2.39 -6.20 21.32
C ALA A 46 -1.15 -5.39 20.95
N ASP A 47 0.00 -5.61 21.61
CA ASP A 47 1.25 -4.87 21.32
C ASP A 47 1.85 -5.27 19.96
N ARG A 48 1.56 -6.48 19.51
CA ARG A 48 1.97 -7.01 18.20
C ARG A 48 1.38 -6.28 17.01
N LEU A 49 0.23 -5.65 17.20
CA LEU A 49 -0.50 -4.95 16.16
C LEU A 49 -0.15 -3.46 16.11
N VAL A 50 0.64 -2.95 17.05
CA VAL A 50 1.00 -1.54 17.11
C VAL A 50 2.19 -1.24 16.20
N VAL A 51 1.97 -0.40 15.21
CA VAL A 51 3.01 0.08 14.30
C VAL A 51 3.11 1.61 14.45
N THR A 52 4.33 2.13 14.56
CA THR A 52 4.58 3.57 14.66
C THR A 52 5.01 4.11 13.31
N GLY A 53 4.33 5.12 12.82
CA GLY A 53 4.65 5.79 11.57
C GLY A 53 5.92 6.65 11.65
N SER A 54 6.35 7.15 10.52
CA SER A 54 7.59 7.96 10.37
C SER A 54 7.51 9.31 11.09
N HIS A 55 6.29 9.79 11.39
CA HIS A 55 6.03 11.03 12.13
C HIS A 55 5.50 10.77 13.55
N GLY A 56 5.66 9.54 14.05
CA GLY A 56 5.40 9.18 15.44
C GLY A 56 3.95 8.83 15.78
N VAL A 57 3.04 8.75 14.81
CA VAL A 57 1.67 8.31 15.05
C VAL A 57 1.66 6.78 15.26
N ARG A 58 1.15 6.35 16.41
CA ARG A 58 0.94 4.93 16.71
C ARG A 58 -0.38 4.45 16.14
N PHE A 59 -0.34 3.39 15.39
CA PHE A 59 -1.50 2.79 14.75
C PHE A 59 -1.64 1.32 15.15
N VAL A 60 -2.86 0.91 15.49
CA VAL A 60 -3.17 -0.50 15.78
C VAL A 60 -3.70 -1.14 14.51
N CYS A 61 -2.95 -2.10 13.96
CA CYS A 61 -3.37 -2.85 12.78
C CYS A 61 -4.49 -3.85 13.11
N ASP A 62 -5.24 -4.24 12.09
CA ASP A 62 -6.34 -5.21 12.25
C ASP A 62 -5.81 -6.63 12.50
N LEU A 63 -4.63 -6.98 11.95
CA LEU A 63 -3.99 -8.30 12.13
C LEU A 63 -2.48 -8.22 11.94
N ALA A 64 -1.79 -9.27 12.38
CA ALA A 64 -0.39 -9.49 12.01
C ALA A 64 -0.32 -10.09 10.59
N ALA A 65 0.68 -9.70 9.80
CA ALA A 65 0.78 -10.11 8.39
C ALA A 65 0.89 -11.63 8.20
N GLU A 66 1.36 -12.36 9.21
CA GLU A 66 1.40 -13.83 9.25
C GLU A 66 0.01 -14.47 9.28
N GLN A 67 -1.01 -13.74 9.73
CA GLN A 67 -2.39 -14.20 9.84
C GLN A 67 -3.20 -13.99 8.55
N MET A 68 -2.61 -13.34 7.53
CA MET A 68 -3.27 -13.12 6.25
C MET A 68 -3.60 -14.43 5.55
N THR A 69 -4.74 -14.43 4.87
CA THR A 69 -5.20 -15.54 4.04
C THR A 69 -5.36 -15.11 2.58
N GLU A 70 -5.37 -16.08 1.66
CA GLU A 70 -5.59 -15.83 0.23
C GLU A 70 -7.05 -15.51 -0.10
N GLU A 71 -7.94 -15.70 0.87
CA GLU A 71 -9.39 -15.66 0.66
C GLU A 71 -9.84 -14.26 0.24
N GLN A 72 -10.49 -14.19 -0.94
CA GLN A 72 -11.06 -12.96 -1.51
C GLN A 72 -10.05 -11.77 -1.66
N MET A 73 -8.75 -12.04 -1.74
CA MET A 73 -7.75 -11.00 -1.94
C MET A 73 -7.94 -10.30 -3.29
N GLN A 74 -8.14 -8.99 -3.27
CA GLN A 74 -8.35 -8.16 -4.45
C GLN A 74 -7.22 -7.17 -4.69
N MET A 75 -6.55 -6.73 -3.61
CA MET A 75 -5.50 -5.73 -3.71
C MET A 75 -4.56 -5.79 -2.50
N LEU A 76 -3.28 -5.56 -2.75
CA LEU A 76 -2.25 -5.25 -1.75
C LEU A 76 -1.79 -3.81 -1.90
N VAL A 77 -1.57 -3.11 -0.79
CA VAL A 77 -1.12 -1.71 -0.78
C VAL A 77 0.11 -1.56 0.11
N LEU A 78 1.14 -0.91 -0.44
CA LEU A 78 2.39 -0.59 0.23
C LEU A 78 2.52 0.93 0.36
N PRO A 79 2.34 1.52 1.54
CA PRO A 79 2.71 2.90 1.80
C PRO A 79 4.23 3.07 1.79
N GLY A 80 4.69 4.29 1.59
CA GLY A 80 6.08 4.65 1.73
C GLY A 80 6.48 4.94 3.18
N GLY A 81 7.34 5.93 3.36
CA GLY A 81 7.96 6.25 4.64
C GLY A 81 9.25 5.46 4.88
N MET A 82 10.15 6.05 5.67
CA MET A 82 11.40 5.41 6.08
C MET A 82 11.47 5.32 7.60
N PRO A 83 11.92 4.16 8.14
CA PRO A 83 12.43 2.97 7.45
C PRO A 83 11.36 1.98 6.94
N GLY A 84 10.06 2.30 7.01
CA GLY A 84 8.95 1.38 6.68
C GLY A 84 9.11 0.69 5.32
N THR A 85 9.42 1.45 4.26
CA THR A 85 9.66 0.89 2.92
C THR A 85 10.79 -0.15 2.91
N LYS A 86 11.87 0.08 3.67
CA LYS A 86 12.98 -0.90 3.78
C LYS A 86 12.53 -2.18 4.46
N HIS A 87 11.75 -2.07 5.54
CA HIS A 87 11.20 -3.22 6.25
C HIS A 87 10.26 -4.03 5.35
N LEU A 88 9.36 -3.36 4.61
CA LEU A 88 8.50 -4.03 3.61
C LEU A 88 9.34 -4.73 2.51
N GLY A 89 10.37 -4.06 2.00
CA GLY A 89 11.23 -4.59 0.95
C GLY A 89 12.05 -5.80 1.36
N SER A 90 12.51 -5.84 2.62
CA SER A 90 13.32 -6.94 3.19
C SER A 90 12.48 -8.10 3.72
N SER A 91 11.18 -7.92 3.94
CA SER A 91 10.30 -8.95 4.50
C SER A 91 10.05 -10.10 3.51
N PRO A 92 10.45 -11.34 3.85
CA PRO A 92 10.13 -12.53 3.03
C PRO A 92 8.62 -12.78 2.94
N LEU A 93 7.88 -12.39 3.96
CA LEU A 93 6.43 -12.52 4.00
C LEU A 93 5.76 -11.59 2.99
N VAL A 94 6.17 -10.32 2.95
CA VAL A 94 5.69 -9.36 1.96
C VAL A 94 6.07 -9.81 0.53
N ASP A 95 7.30 -10.32 0.32
CA ASP A 95 7.72 -10.85 -0.97
C ASP A 95 6.82 -12.00 -1.44
N ARG A 96 6.50 -12.94 -0.56
CA ARG A 96 5.58 -14.05 -0.86
C ARG A 96 4.20 -13.54 -1.31
N TRP A 97 3.63 -12.56 -0.59
CA TRP A 97 2.33 -12.00 -0.93
C TRP A 97 2.34 -11.20 -2.23
N LEU A 98 3.39 -10.44 -2.49
CA LEU A 98 3.55 -9.70 -3.75
C LEU A 98 3.65 -10.66 -4.94
N ARG A 99 4.42 -11.75 -4.82
CA ARG A 99 4.49 -12.78 -5.88
C ARG A 99 3.17 -13.50 -6.10
N TYR A 100 2.46 -13.82 -5.02
CA TYR A 100 1.11 -14.36 -5.12
C TYR A 100 0.18 -13.39 -5.88
N ALA A 101 0.15 -12.12 -5.49
CA ALA A 101 -0.64 -11.10 -6.15
C ALA A 101 -0.29 -10.95 -7.64
N GLN A 102 1.01 -10.93 -7.97
CA GLN A 102 1.47 -10.87 -9.36
C GLN A 102 0.97 -12.05 -10.19
N GLN A 103 1.08 -13.26 -9.67
CA GLN A 103 0.67 -14.49 -10.37
C GLN A 103 -0.85 -14.61 -10.55
N LYS A 104 -1.62 -14.09 -9.59
CA LYS A 104 -3.08 -14.17 -9.60
C LYS A 104 -3.76 -12.97 -10.26
N GLY A 105 -3.01 -11.97 -10.70
CA GLY A 105 -3.59 -10.74 -11.27
C GLY A 105 -4.30 -9.87 -10.23
N VAL A 106 -3.95 -10.04 -8.93
CA VAL A 106 -4.42 -9.19 -7.83
C VAL A 106 -3.75 -7.82 -7.95
N PHE A 107 -4.50 -6.75 -7.73
CA PHE A 107 -3.96 -5.39 -7.81
C PHE A 107 -2.87 -5.15 -6.77
N ILE A 108 -1.87 -4.35 -7.13
CA ILE A 108 -0.79 -3.93 -6.23
C ILE A 108 -0.65 -2.41 -6.32
N GLY A 109 -0.99 -1.74 -5.21
CA GLY A 109 -0.78 -0.31 -5.02
C GLY A 109 0.53 -0.05 -4.27
N ALA A 110 1.32 0.93 -4.72
CA ALA A 110 2.53 1.35 -4.02
C ALA A 110 2.75 2.86 -4.19
N ILE A 111 3.09 3.55 -3.11
CA ILE A 111 3.22 5.01 -3.12
C ILE A 111 4.57 5.46 -2.57
N CYS A 112 5.05 6.62 -3.02
CA CYS A 112 6.26 7.30 -2.53
C CYS A 112 7.54 6.48 -2.79
N ALA A 113 8.18 5.98 -1.75
CA ALA A 113 9.35 5.13 -1.88
C ALA A 113 8.99 3.66 -2.18
N ALA A 114 7.77 3.22 -1.88
CA ALA A 114 7.37 1.80 -2.01
C ALA A 114 7.40 1.23 -3.44
N PRO A 115 7.18 1.99 -4.53
CA PRO A 115 7.36 1.46 -5.88
C PRO A 115 8.77 0.89 -6.14
N SER A 116 9.81 1.41 -5.45
CA SER A 116 11.17 0.85 -5.55
C SER A 116 11.24 -0.62 -5.12
N VAL A 117 10.42 -1.02 -4.12
CA VAL A 117 10.33 -2.43 -3.68
C VAL A 117 9.83 -3.33 -4.81
N LEU A 118 8.84 -2.86 -5.58
CA LEU A 118 8.32 -3.60 -6.73
C LEU A 118 9.37 -3.67 -7.87
N GLY A 119 10.11 -2.58 -8.08
CA GLY A 119 11.20 -2.51 -9.06
C GLY A 119 12.33 -3.49 -8.74
N GLU A 120 12.79 -3.54 -7.48
CA GLU A 120 13.82 -4.48 -7.03
C GLU A 120 13.41 -5.96 -7.20
N LYS A 121 12.10 -6.24 -7.17
CA LYS A 121 11.55 -7.57 -7.42
C LYS A 121 11.26 -7.85 -8.90
N GLY A 122 11.58 -6.92 -9.82
CA GLY A 122 11.38 -7.05 -11.26
C GLY A 122 9.90 -6.96 -11.71
N MET A 123 9.00 -6.53 -10.82
CA MET A 123 7.55 -6.53 -11.09
C MET A 123 7.11 -5.39 -12.00
N LEU A 124 7.92 -4.33 -12.09
CA LEU A 124 7.65 -3.14 -12.91
C LEU A 124 8.50 -3.06 -14.19
N GLN A 125 9.13 -4.17 -14.59
CA GLN A 125 9.94 -4.22 -15.80
C GLN A 125 9.10 -3.80 -17.02
N ASP A 126 9.57 -2.77 -17.76
CA ASP A 126 8.95 -2.20 -18.96
C ASP A 126 7.52 -1.64 -18.75
N ARG A 127 7.12 -1.39 -17.49
CA ARG A 127 5.83 -0.80 -17.15
C ARG A 127 5.94 0.67 -16.82
N SER A 128 4.89 1.41 -17.15
CA SER A 128 4.75 2.81 -16.72
C SER A 128 4.55 2.88 -15.20
N ALA A 129 5.32 3.73 -14.53
CA ALA A 129 5.24 3.90 -13.08
C ALA A 129 5.63 5.33 -12.66
N THR A 130 5.38 5.63 -11.40
CA THR A 130 5.88 6.83 -10.73
C THR A 130 6.29 6.48 -9.30
N ALA A 131 7.18 7.30 -8.73
CA ALA A 131 7.64 7.16 -7.34
C ALA A 131 8.10 8.52 -6.81
N PHE A 132 8.46 8.56 -5.55
CA PHE A 132 9.15 9.71 -4.97
C PHE A 132 10.52 9.89 -5.63
N PRO A 133 10.96 11.13 -5.93
CA PRO A 133 12.27 11.39 -6.52
C PRO A 133 13.41 10.72 -5.74
N GLY A 134 14.25 9.95 -6.44
CA GLY A 134 15.34 9.16 -5.85
C GLY A 134 14.95 7.73 -5.44
N PHE A 135 13.67 7.34 -5.64
CA PHE A 135 13.16 5.98 -5.40
C PHE A 135 12.52 5.39 -6.66
N GLU A 136 12.96 5.83 -7.83
CA GLU A 136 12.45 5.35 -9.10
C GLU A 136 12.58 3.82 -9.19
N PRO A 137 11.49 3.10 -9.50
CA PRO A 137 11.53 1.65 -9.55
C PRO A 137 12.39 1.16 -10.71
N LYS A 138 13.30 0.25 -10.40
CA LYS A 138 14.21 -0.34 -11.38
C LYS A 138 13.45 -1.03 -12.51
N GLY A 139 13.85 -0.75 -13.74
CA GLY A 139 13.25 -1.34 -14.94
C GLY A 139 11.94 -0.70 -15.38
N ALA A 140 11.37 0.23 -14.63
CA ALA A 140 10.15 0.92 -15.00
C ALA A 140 10.38 2.10 -15.95
N ILE A 141 9.35 2.48 -16.69
CA ILE A 141 9.26 3.72 -17.47
C ILE A 141 8.65 4.78 -16.55
N CYS A 142 9.51 5.59 -15.92
CA CYS A 142 9.04 6.62 -14.98
C CYS A 142 8.41 7.80 -15.71
N THR A 143 7.12 8.05 -15.44
CA THR A 143 6.34 9.09 -16.15
C THR A 143 6.39 10.45 -15.45
N GLY A 144 6.73 10.49 -14.17
CA GLY A 144 6.67 11.70 -13.34
C GLY A 144 5.26 12.19 -12.98
N GLN A 145 4.20 11.50 -13.40
CA GLN A 145 2.81 11.80 -13.04
C GLN A 145 2.57 11.57 -11.54
N GLY A 146 1.51 12.18 -10.99
CA GLY A 146 1.15 12.01 -9.58
C GLY A 146 0.74 10.58 -9.25
N VAL A 147 -0.11 9.99 -10.08
CA VAL A 147 -0.58 8.59 -9.99
C VAL A 147 -0.50 7.95 -11.37
N VAL A 148 -0.07 6.70 -11.44
CA VAL A 148 0.05 5.91 -12.67
C VAL A 148 -0.53 4.52 -12.44
N ARG A 149 -1.40 4.10 -13.34
CA ARG A 149 -1.89 2.73 -13.41
C ARG A 149 -1.38 2.06 -14.70
N ASP A 150 -0.78 0.89 -14.55
CA ASP A 150 -0.37 0.03 -15.66
C ASP A 150 -0.74 -1.43 -15.31
N GLY A 151 -1.80 -1.93 -15.94
CA GLY A 151 -2.37 -3.24 -15.66
C GLY A 151 -2.84 -3.36 -14.21
N GLN A 152 -2.25 -4.31 -13.48
CA GLN A 152 -2.56 -4.55 -12.07
C GLN A 152 -1.77 -3.66 -11.09
N TYR A 153 -0.83 -2.83 -11.56
CA TYR A 153 0.01 -1.98 -10.72
C TYR A 153 -0.50 -0.55 -10.69
N ILE A 154 -0.65 0.00 -9.50
CA ILE A 154 -1.01 1.39 -9.26
C ILE A 154 0.13 2.02 -8.46
N THR A 155 0.82 2.99 -9.02
CA THR A 155 1.92 3.67 -8.34
C THR A 155 1.63 5.15 -8.17
N ALA A 156 2.14 5.75 -7.09
CA ALA A 156 1.94 7.16 -6.80
C ALA A 156 3.20 7.83 -6.24
N LYS A 157 3.31 9.14 -6.46
CA LYS A 157 4.54 9.89 -6.26
C LYS A 157 4.89 10.15 -4.79
N GLY A 158 3.90 10.29 -3.91
CA GLY A 158 4.13 10.57 -2.50
C GLY A 158 2.93 11.17 -1.78
N ALA A 159 3.10 11.57 -0.53
CA ALA A 159 2.02 12.00 0.36
C ALA A 159 1.14 13.12 -0.21
N GLY A 160 1.70 14.01 -1.04
CA GLY A 160 0.95 15.09 -1.68
C GLY A 160 -0.14 14.64 -2.67
N VAL A 161 -0.16 13.37 -3.07
CA VAL A 161 -1.15 12.75 -3.98
C VAL A 161 -1.83 11.52 -3.37
N CYS A 162 -1.82 11.39 -2.03
CA CYS A 162 -2.39 10.22 -1.35
C CYS A 162 -3.92 10.11 -1.53
N ILE A 163 -4.63 11.22 -1.69
CA ILE A 163 -6.06 11.24 -1.97
C ILE A 163 -6.31 10.72 -3.39
N GLU A 164 -5.61 11.24 -4.40
CA GLU A 164 -5.73 10.80 -5.78
C GLU A 164 -5.36 9.31 -5.92
N PHE A 165 -4.32 8.87 -5.20
CA PHE A 165 -3.94 7.47 -5.14
C PHE A 165 -5.07 6.60 -4.58
N GLY A 166 -5.63 6.97 -3.42
CA GLY A 166 -6.73 6.24 -2.80
C GLY A 166 -7.98 6.20 -3.69
N LEU A 167 -8.31 7.30 -4.39
CA LEU A 167 -9.42 7.34 -5.35
C LEU A 167 -9.17 6.42 -6.56
N GLU A 168 -7.93 6.31 -7.04
CA GLU A 168 -7.58 5.37 -8.11
C GLU A 168 -7.72 3.91 -7.64
N LEU A 169 -7.34 3.59 -6.39
CA LEU A 169 -7.58 2.25 -5.82
C LEU A 169 -9.08 1.93 -5.73
N VAL A 170 -9.91 2.91 -5.33
CA VAL A 170 -11.37 2.76 -5.35
C VAL A 170 -11.87 2.56 -6.78
N SER A 171 -11.39 3.33 -7.73
CA SER A 171 -11.76 3.22 -9.15
C SER A 171 -11.47 1.81 -9.70
N CYS A 172 -10.32 1.23 -9.34
CA CYS A 172 -9.95 -0.13 -9.74
C CYS A 172 -10.92 -1.21 -9.25
N LEU A 173 -11.50 -1.04 -8.06
CA LEU A 173 -12.30 -2.07 -7.39
C LEU A 173 -13.82 -1.85 -7.48
N ALA A 174 -14.25 -0.59 -7.48
CA ALA A 174 -15.67 -0.21 -7.44
C ALA A 174 -16.10 0.69 -8.62
N GLY A 175 -15.17 1.01 -9.52
CA GLY A 175 -15.42 1.83 -10.72
C GLY A 175 -15.30 3.34 -10.50
N GLU A 176 -15.12 4.06 -11.60
CA GLU A 176 -14.89 5.51 -11.61
C GLU A 176 -16.05 6.32 -11.01
N ALA A 177 -17.30 5.84 -11.18
CA ALA A 177 -18.46 6.53 -10.64
C ALA A 177 -18.43 6.60 -9.10
N THR A 178 -18.06 5.50 -8.45
CA THR A 178 -17.90 5.42 -7.00
C THR A 178 -16.75 6.32 -6.53
N ALA A 179 -15.61 6.28 -7.21
CA ALA A 179 -14.47 7.13 -6.89
C ALA A 179 -14.83 8.63 -7.00
N ARG A 180 -15.59 9.02 -8.03
CA ARG A 180 -16.07 10.39 -8.22
C ARG A 180 -17.02 10.83 -7.13
N GLN A 181 -17.98 9.98 -6.75
CA GLN A 181 -18.91 10.26 -5.65
C GLN A 181 -18.14 10.51 -4.34
N ILE A 182 -17.18 9.63 -4.00
CA ILE A 182 -16.36 9.80 -2.80
C ILE A 182 -15.54 11.09 -2.85
N LYS A 183 -14.96 11.41 -4.00
CA LYS A 183 -14.23 12.67 -4.21
C LYS A 183 -15.09 13.90 -3.89
N GLU A 184 -16.36 13.90 -4.31
CA GLU A 184 -17.32 14.95 -4.01
C GLU A 184 -17.67 14.97 -2.51
N GLU A 185 -17.92 13.83 -1.90
CA GLU A 185 -18.27 13.70 -0.47
C GLU A 185 -17.17 14.23 0.44
N ILE A 186 -15.90 13.97 0.13
CA ILE A 186 -14.76 14.49 0.89
C ILE A 186 -14.36 15.93 0.52
N GLN A 187 -15.12 16.58 -0.35
CA GLN A 187 -14.91 17.97 -0.82
C GLN A 187 -13.53 18.17 -1.49
N CYS A 188 -13.00 17.14 -2.16
CA CYS A 188 -11.75 17.23 -2.90
C CYS A 188 -11.98 17.94 -4.24
N GLN A 189 -11.44 19.18 -4.37
CA GLN A 189 -11.72 20.09 -5.50
C GLN A 189 -10.82 19.86 -6.72
N ARG A 190 -9.86 18.92 -6.69
CA ARG A 190 -8.92 18.65 -7.81
C ARG A 190 -8.98 17.19 -8.23
#